data_f113257882330f702c71900241f61d2b
#
_entry.id   f113257882330f702c71900241f61d2b
#
_cell.length_a   1.000
_cell.length_b   1.000
_cell.length_c   1.000
_cell.angle_alpha   90.00
_cell.angle_beta   90.00
_cell.angle_gamma   90.00
#
_symmetry.space_group_name_H-M   'P 1'
#
loop_
_entity.id
_entity.type
_entity.pdbx_description
1 polymer ?
#
loop_
_entity_poly.entity_id
_entity_poly.type
_entity_poly.pdbx_seq_one_letter_code
_entity_poly.pdbx_strand_id
1 'polypeptide(L)'
;MGVSWLTSRKADTEAFFTGNRKSPWYLVAFGMVGATLSGVTFISVPGEVGNTAFSYLQFIMGNVVGFWLVAVILLPLYYKLNLVSIYSFLDTRFGIRSYKTGSFFFLISKLVGAAFRLYLVAGVLQIAFFDAFNIPFWLTVVVTVGLIWVYTFKGGIKTIVWTDTLQTLFLVSAVVFTIIVISKSLNLSGAELIRTISNHPHSQIFFWEWDSPNNFFKQFIAGIFITVVMVGMDQDMMQKNLTCKNKKEAQKNMFVFSFSFFISVILFLSLGVMLYIFAGKNGIAIPARTDDLYPTLALGYFGLPVGIAFLLGITAAAYSSADSALTALTTSFSIDFLNIEKYNENKKQRIKKGSHLLFSVLLVLVIIAFKALNNESIVVAVFKVAGYTYGPILGLFVFGMYSKRKVVDKWVPLIALSAPVICYFISSYSEILFNGYKFGFELLVLNGLITILGLFVISRKY
;
A
#
# COMPACT_ATOMS: atom_id res chain seq x y z
N MET A 1 -18.89 -1.86 11.12
CA MET A 1 -19.82 -2.97 11.47
C MET A 1 -21.20 -2.82 10.81
N GLY A 2 -21.97 -1.73 10.98
CA GLY A 2 -23.29 -1.58 10.36
C GLY A 2 -23.31 -1.70 8.84
N VAL A 3 -22.40 -1.02 8.12
CA VAL A 3 -22.28 -1.12 6.66
C VAL A 3 -21.92 -2.55 6.24
N SER A 4 -21.01 -3.21 6.95
CA SER A 4 -20.64 -4.61 6.67
C SER A 4 -21.84 -5.54 6.85
N TRP A 5 -22.66 -5.35 7.88
CA TRP A 5 -23.87 -6.15 8.10
C TRP A 5 -24.88 -5.95 6.97
N LEU A 6 -25.11 -4.72 6.52
CA LEU A 6 -26.05 -4.42 5.42
C LEU A 6 -25.60 -5.01 4.08
N THR A 7 -24.31 -4.90 3.75
CA THR A 7 -23.76 -5.31 2.45
C THR A 7 -23.50 -6.82 2.36
N SER A 8 -23.29 -7.50 3.51
CA SER A 8 -22.95 -8.93 3.57
C SER A 8 -24.15 -9.87 3.67
N ARG A 9 -25.37 -9.36 3.91
CA ARG A 9 -26.58 -10.18 4.13
C ARG A 9 -26.91 -11.17 3.02
N LYS A 10 -26.52 -10.85 1.74
CA LYS A 10 -26.76 -11.67 0.55
C LYS A 10 -25.47 -11.89 -0.24
N ALA A 11 -24.30 -11.88 0.43
CA ALA A 11 -23.03 -12.08 -0.26
C ALA A 11 -22.77 -13.58 -0.44
N ASP A 12 -22.70 -14.01 -1.70
CA ASP A 12 -22.22 -15.32 -2.12
C ASP A 12 -20.69 -15.34 -2.32
N THR A 13 -20.17 -16.47 -2.75
CA THR A 13 -18.73 -16.62 -2.99
C THR A 13 -18.24 -15.71 -4.12
N GLU A 14 -19.05 -15.47 -5.16
CA GLU A 14 -18.72 -14.58 -6.26
C GLU A 14 -18.69 -13.11 -5.82
N ALA A 15 -19.65 -12.68 -5.00
CA ALA A 15 -19.65 -11.35 -4.40
C ALA A 15 -18.40 -11.11 -3.53
N PHE A 16 -17.90 -12.15 -2.87
CA PHE A 16 -16.67 -12.05 -2.07
C PHE A 16 -15.43 -11.77 -2.93
N PHE A 17 -15.29 -12.45 -4.08
CA PHE A 17 -14.08 -12.33 -4.91
C PHE A 17 -14.13 -11.19 -5.92
N THR A 18 -15.28 -10.95 -6.55
CA THR A 18 -15.41 -10.01 -7.68
C THR A 18 -16.45 -8.90 -7.47
N GLY A 19 -17.17 -8.89 -6.34
CA GLY A 19 -18.27 -7.95 -6.12
C GLY A 19 -19.39 -8.09 -7.16
N ASN A 20 -19.51 -9.24 -7.81
CA ASN A 20 -20.42 -9.50 -8.94
C ASN A 20 -20.22 -8.54 -10.12
N ARG A 21 -19.09 -7.83 -10.19
CA ARG A 21 -18.77 -6.80 -11.21
C ARG A 21 -19.86 -5.72 -11.34
N LYS A 22 -20.39 -5.26 -10.21
CA LYS A 22 -21.50 -4.29 -10.17
C LYS A 22 -21.17 -3.03 -9.34
N SER A 23 -19.92 -2.87 -8.91
CA SER A 23 -19.53 -1.70 -8.12
C SER A 23 -19.49 -0.44 -8.98
N PRO A 24 -20.12 0.66 -8.54
CA PRO A 24 -20.01 1.95 -9.22
C PRO A 24 -18.57 2.44 -9.23
N TRP A 25 -18.05 2.81 -10.40
CA TRP A 25 -16.64 3.21 -10.59
C TRP A 25 -16.21 4.35 -9.67
N TYR A 26 -17.08 5.31 -9.38
CA TYR A 26 -16.77 6.46 -8.52
C TYR A 26 -16.61 6.08 -7.05
N LEU A 27 -17.37 5.09 -6.56
CA LEU A 27 -17.17 4.55 -5.22
C LEU A 27 -15.87 3.75 -5.14
N VAL A 28 -15.55 2.99 -6.20
CA VAL A 28 -14.27 2.27 -6.27
C VAL A 28 -13.11 3.26 -6.27
N ALA A 29 -13.19 4.36 -7.06
CA ALA A 29 -12.15 5.39 -7.12
C ALA A 29 -11.90 6.01 -5.75
N PHE A 30 -12.96 6.46 -5.08
CA PHE A 30 -12.84 7.10 -3.78
C PHE A 30 -12.38 6.12 -2.68
N GLY A 31 -12.90 4.89 -2.68
CA GLY A 31 -12.46 3.83 -1.77
C GLY A 31 -10.99 3.43 -1.99
N MET A 32 -10.53 3.37 -3.24
CA MET A 32 -9.13 3.11 -3.55
C MET A 32 -8.20 4.20 -3.01
N VAL A 33 -8.63 5.47 -2.97
CA VAL A 33 -7.84 6.54 -2.33
C VAL A 33 -7.59 6.20 -0.87
N GLY A 34 -8.61 5.82 -0.09
CA GLY A 34 -8.45 5.45 1.31
C GLY A 34 -7.60 4.22 1.55
N ALA A 35 -7.76 3.20 0.69
CA ALA A 35 -6.94 1.99 0.78
C ALA A 35 -5.46 2.25 0.49
N THR A 36 -5.15 3.24 -0.37
CA THR A 36 -3.78 3.65 -0.71
C THR A 36 -3.23 4.64 0.33
N LEU A 37 -4.05 5.58 0.81
CA LEU A 37 -3.78 6.47 1.94
C LEU A 37 -3.85 5.68 3.25
N SER A 38 -2.91 4.79 3.46
CA SER A 38 -2.84 3.95 4.65
C SER A 38 -2.42 4.75 5.91
N GLY A 39 -2.40 4.10 7.07
CA GLY A 39 -1.84 4.68 8.30
C GLY A 39 -0.42 5.23 8.14
N VAL A 40 0.39 4.62 7.25
CA VAL A 40 1.72 5.14 6.90
C VAL A 40 1.59 6.52 6.23
N THR A 41 0.73 6.70 5.25
CA THR A 41 0.52 8.01 4.62
C THR A 41 0.02 9.03 5.63
N PHE A 42 -0.89 8.63 6.53
CA PHE A 42 -1.50 9.51 7.51
C PHE A 42 -0.51 10.06 8.55
N ILE A 43 0.49 9.27 8.93
CA ILE A 43 1.45 9.61 9.99
C ILE A 43 2.84 9.91 9.43
N SER A 44 3.40 8.98 8.63
CA SER A 44 4.79 9.07 8.21
C SER A 44 5.02 10.14 7.15
N VAL A 45 4.07 10.37 6.22
CA VAL A 45 4.26 11.39 5.18
C VAL A 45 4.34 12.80 5.79
N PRO A 46 3.43 13.23 6.70
CA PRO A 46 3.61 14.50 7.38
C PRO A 46 4.87 14.58 8.24
N GLY A 47 5.22 13.49 8.94
CA GLY A 47 6.40 13.44 9.79
C GLY A 47 7.71 13.58 9.02
N GLU A 48 7.80 12.91 7.86
CA GLU A 48 9.02 12.86 7.05
C GLU A 48 9.34 14.18 6.32
N VAL A 49 8.40 15.12 6.27
CA VAL A 49 8.60 16.46 5.69
C VAL A 49 9.80 17.18 6.30
N GLY A 50 10.09 16.98 7.59
CA GLY A 50 11.26 17.57 8.22
C GLY A 50 12.60 17.08 7.67
N ASN A 51 12.67 15.83 7.21
CA ASN A 51 13.88 15.20 6.70
C ASN A 51 14.04 15.38 5.17
N THR A 52 12.93 15.32 4.44
CA THR A 52 12.95 15.19 2.97
C THR A 52 12.21 16.31 2.25
N ALA A 53 11.68 17.28 2.99
CA ALA A 53 10.82 18.33 2.46
C ALA A 53 9.66 17.74 1.61
N PHE A 54 9.28 18.38 0.50
CA PHE A 54 8.25 17.86 -0.41
C PHE A 54 8.83 16.92 -1.50
N SER A 55 10.03 16.36 -1.32
CA SER A 55 10.63 15.45 -2.31
C SER A 55 9.72 14.25 -2.64
N TYR A 56 8.93 13.78 -1.66
CA TYR A 56 7.96 12.70 -1.87
C TYR A 56 6.93 13.02 -2.96
N LEU A 57 6.65 14.30 -3.24
CA LEU A 57 5.75 14.69 -4.33
C LEU A 57 6.31 14.31 -5.71
N GLN A 58 7.63 14.30 -5.87
CA GLN A 58 8.29 13.84 -7.11
C GLN A 58 7.97 12.36 -7.38
N PHE A 59 8.02 11.54 -6.33
CA PHE A 59 7.62 10.13 -6.40
C PHE A 59 6.13 9.98 -6.76
N ILE A 60 5.26 10.80 -6.18
CA ILE A 60 3.82 10.79 -6.47
C ILE A 60 3.51 11.26 -7.90
N MET A 61 4.28 12.19 -8.46
CA MET A 61 4.18 12.54 -9.89
C MET A 61 4.46 11.30 -10.77
N GLY A 62 5.47 10.51 -10.42
CA GLY A 62 5.72 9.22 -11.05
C GLY A 62 4.55 8.23 -10.89
N ASN A 63 3.95 8.17 -9.69
CA ASN A 63 2.79 7.31 -9.45
C ASN A 63 1.62 7.65 -10.38
N VAL A 64 1.33 8.93 -10.65
CA VAL A 64 0.27 9.32 -11.60
C VAL A 64 0.50 8.70 -12.97
N VAL A 65 1.72 8.77 -13.49
CA VAL A 65 2.08 8.11 -14.75
C VAL A 65 1.94 6.59 -14.65
N GLY A 66 2.38 6.00 -13.55
CA GLY A 66 2.23 4.57 -13.28
C GLY A 66 0.76 4.12 -13.28
N PHE A 67 -0.15 4.87 -12.65
CA PHE A 67 -1.59 4.60 -12.67
C PHE A 67 -2.16 4.64 -14.10
N TRP A 68 -1.71 5.56 -14.92
CA TRP A 68 -2.14 5.65 -16.31
C TRP A 68 -1.64 4.45 -17.13
N LEU A 69 -0.40 4.01 -16.92
CA LEU A 69 0.11 2.79 -17.55
C LEU A 69 -0.71 1.55 -17.13
N VAL A 70 -1.07 1.44 -15.85
CA VAL A 70 -1.97 0.38 -15.37
C VAL A 70 -3.32 0.45 -16.07
N ALA A 71 -3.90 1.64 -16.18
CA ALA A 71 -5.20 1.84 -16.83
C ALA A 71 -5.19 1.46 -18.31
N VAL A 72 -4.11 1.75 -19.03
CA VAL A 72 -4.04 1.57 -20.50
C VAL A 72 -3.50 0.19 -20.88
N ILE A 73 -2.60 -0.39 -20.08
CA ILE A 73 -1.91 -1.66 -20.43
C ILE A 73 -2.52 -2.85 -19.66
N LEU A 74 -2.53 -2.78 -18.33
CA LEU A 74 -2.85 -3.95 -17.49
C LEU A 74 -4.36 -4.20 -17.38
N LEU A 75 -5.17 -3.17 -17.15
CA LEU A 75 -6.62 -3.35 -17.06
C LEU A 75 -7.24 -3.95 -18.33
N PRO A 76 -6.89 -3.51 -19.56
CA PRO A 76 -7.35 -4.18 -20.78
C PRO A 76 -6.98 -5.66 -20.85
N LEU A 77 -5.76 -6.03 -20.42
CA LEU A 77 -5.31 -7.42 -20.39
C LEU A 77 -6.16 -8.26 -19.44
N TYR A 78 -6.37 -7.78 -18.21
CA TYR A 78 -7.11 -8.50 -17.18
C TYR A 78 -8.60 -8.67 -17.54
N TYR A 79 -9.23 -7.64 -18.09
CA TYR A 79 -10.62 -7.73 -18.58
C TYR A 79 -10.75 -8.65 -19.78
N LYS A 80 -9.79 -8.63 -20.72
CA LYS A 80 -9.79 -9.52 -21.90
C LYS A 80 -9.69 -10.99 -21.50
N LEU A 81 -8.87 -11.30 -20.50
CA LEU A 81 -8.66 -12.66 -19.99
C LEU A 81 -9.68 -13.06 -18.92
N ASN A 82 -10.59 -12.18 -18.54
CA ASN A 82 -11.63 -12.40 -17.52
C ASN A 82 -11.08 -12.93 -16.19
N LEU A 83 -9.93 -12.42 -15.73
CA LEU A 83 -9.21 -12.93 -14.58
C LEU A 83 -9.95 -12.67 -13.26
N VAL A 84 -9.86 -13.60 -12.31
CA VAL A 84 -10.19 -13.44 -10.88
C VAL A 84 -8.89 -13.26 -10.09
N SER A 85 -7.92 -14.14 -10.28
CA SER A 85 -6.54 -13.94 -9.84
C SER A 85 -5.71 -13.43 -11.01
N ILE A 86 -5.04 -12.28 -10.84
CA ILE A 86 -4.18 -11.69 -11.88
C ILE A 86 -2.98 -12.58 -12.22
N TYR A 87 -2.54 -13.42 -11.27
CA TYR A 87 -1.39 -14.32 -11.45
C TYR A 87 -1.69 -15.48 -12.37
N SER A 88 -2.96 -15.83 -12.63
CA SER A 88 -3.34 -16.84 -13.62
C SER A 88 -2.91 -16.47 -15.04
N PHE A 89 -2.61 -15.20 -15.33
CA PHE A 89 -1.92 -14.78 -16.54
C PHE A 89 -0.57 -15.50 -16.74
N LEU A 90 0.18 -15.70 -15.64
CA LEU A 90 1.48 -16.37 -15.70
C LEU A 90 1.34 -17.86 -16.02
N ASP A 91 0.24 -18.50 -15.60
CA ASP A 91 -0.06 -19.90 -15.97
C ASP A 91 -0.27 -20.06 -17.47
N THR A 92 -1.14 -19.22 -18.04
CA THR A 92 -1.41 -19.23 -19.48
C THR A 92 -0.19 -18.90 -20.34
N ARG A 93 0.76 -18.13 -19.78
CA ARG A 93 1.93 -17.62 -20.51
C ARG A 93 3.17 -18.51 -20.36
N PHE A 94 3.41 -19.06 -19.19
CA PHE A 94 4.63 -19.80 -18.86
C PHE A 94 4.36 -21.20 -18.31
N GLY A 95 3.39 -21.33 -17.40
CA GLY A 95 3.01 -22.57 -16.75
C GLY A 95 2.79 -22.42 -15.23
N ILE A 96 2.40 -23.57 -14.65
CA ILE A 96 1.93 -23.63 -13.25
C ILE A 96 2.97 -23.17 -12.21
N ARG A 97 4.28 -23.41 -12.46
CA ARG A 97 5.33 -23.02 -11.51
C ARG A 97 5.54 -21.53 -11.49
N SER A 98 5.52 -20.87 -12.65
CA SER A 98 5.58 -19.42 -12.79
C SER A 98 4.38 -18.76 -12.13
N TYR A 99 3.17 -19.31 -12.31
CA TYR A 99 1.96 -18.87 -11.64
C TYR A 99 2.09 -18.92 -10.11
N LYS A 100 2.46 -20.08 -9.56
CA LYS A 100 2.66 -20.26 -8.12
C LYS A 100 3.75 -19.33 -7.58
N THR A 101 4.81 -19.08 -8.35
CA THR A 101 5.90 -18.18 -7.96
C THR A 101 5.42 -16.74 -7.85
N GLY A 102 4.69 -16.24 -8.85
CA GLY A 102 4.13 -14.88 -8.80
C GLY A 102 3.18 -14.70 -7.60
N SER A 103 2.25 -15.64 -7.40
CA SER A 103 1.34 -15.63 -6.25
C SER A 103 2.08 -15.72 -4.91
N PHE A 104 3.15 -16.52 -4.81
CA PHE A 104 3.95 -16.63 -3.59
C PHE A 104 4.63 -15.31 -3.21
N PHE A 105 5.27 -14.64 -4.18
CA PHE A 105 5.87 -13.33 -3.94
C PHE A 105 4.83 -12.28 -3.55
N PHE A 106 3.65 -12.32 -4.15
CA PHE A 106 2.53 -11.47 -3.73
C PHE A 106 2.14 -11.73 -2.27
N LEU A 107 1.93 -12.98 -1.88
CA LEU A 107 1.53 -13.32 -0.51
C LEU A 107 2.53 -12.79 0.52
N ILE A 108 3.84 -12.96 0.28
CA ILE A 108 4.88 -12.44 1.17
C ILE A 108 4.85 -10.91 1.19
N SER A 109 4.88 -10.28 0.02
CA SER A 109 4.92 -8.81 -0.11
C SER A 109 3.72 -8.17 0.57
N LYS A 110 2.52 -8.73 0.34
CA LYS A 110 1.28 -8.20 0.89
C LYS A 110 1.19 -8.41 2.39
N LEU A 111 1.57 -9.57 2.89
CA LEU A 111 1.56 -9.89 4.32
C LEU A 111 2.50 -8.95 5.09
N VAL A 112 3.75 -8.81 4.64
CA VAL A 112 4.74 -7.96 5.32
C VAL A 112 4.36 -6.49 5.19
N GLY A 113 3.97 -6.03 4.00
CA GLY A 113 3.53 -4.65 3.79
C GLY A 113 2.29 -4.27 4.62
N ALA A 114 1.33 -5.17 4.77
CA ALA A 114 0.15 -4.95 5.62
C ALA A 114 0.52 -4.95 7.10
N ALA A 115 1.43 -5.85 7.53
CA ALA A 115 1.91 -5.90 8.89
C ALA A 115 2.60 -4.60 9.32
N PHE A 116 3.46 -4.04 8.48
CA PHE A 116 4.15 -2.78 8.76
C PHE A 116 3.18 -1.60 8.92
N ARG A 117 2.19 -1.51 8.03
CA ARG A 117 1.14 -0.48 8.12
C ARG A 117 0.31 -0.61 9.40
N LEU A 118 -0.06 -1.83 9.75
CA LEU A 118 -0.87 -2.08 10.93
C LEU A 118 -0.07 -1.94 12.23
N TYR A 119 1.24 -2.23 12.22
CA TYR A 119 2.15 -1.98 13.34
C TYR A 119 2.09 -0.51 13.78
N LEU A 120 2.17 0.43 12.83
CA LEU A 120 2.15 1.86 13.12
C LEU A 120 0.84 2.26 13.81
N VAL A 121 -0.28 1.77 13.31
CA VAL A 121 -1.59 2.08 13.90
C VAL A 121 -1.76 1.41 15.26
N ALA A 122 -1.34 0.15 15.41
CA ALA A 122 -1.35 -0.52 16.71
C ALA A 122 -0.50 0.22 17.74
N GLY A 123 0.64 0.83 17.32
CA GLY A 123 1.46 1.70 18.17
C GLY A 123 0.71 2.94 18.67
N VAL A 124 -0.01 3.62 17.77
CA VAL A 124 -0.84 4.78 18.16
C VAL A 124 -1.98 4.37 19.10
N LEU A 125 -2.67 3.27 18.80
CA LEU A 125 -3.74 2.77 19.67
C LEU A 125 -3.20 2.33 21.04
N GLN A 126 -1.97 1.79 21.09
CA GLN A 126 -1.29 1.45 22.32
C GLN A 126 -1.13 2.69 23.19
N ILE A 127 -0.53 3.75 22.65
CA ILE A 127 -0.28 5.01 23.40
C ILE A 127 -1.60 5.68 23.79
N ALA A 128 -2.58 5.71 22.89
CA ALA A 128 -3.83 6.43 23.10
C ALA A 128 -4.79 5.76 24.10
N PHE A 129 -4.77 4.44 24.20
CA PHE A 129 -5.78 3.70 24.99
C PHE A 129 -5.18 2.63 25.92
N PHE A 130 -4.23 1.84 25.45
CA PHE A 130 -3.86 0.61 26.13
C PHE A 130 -2.76 0.78 27.17
N ASP A 131 -1.87 1.78 26.98
CA ASP A 131 -0.79 2.07 27.97
C ASP A 131 -1.35 2.52 29.31
N ALA A 132 -2.47 3.27 29.32
CA ALA A 132 -3.15 3.69 30.56
C ALA A 132 -3.62 2.51 31.42
N PHE A 133 -3.82 1.34 30.83
CA PHE A 133 -4.23 0.11 31.49
C PHE A 133 -3.11 -0.91 31.62
N ASN A 134 -1.85 -0.54 31.32
CA ASN A 134 -0.69 -1.45 31.31
C ASN A 134 -0.89 -2.70 30.42
N ILE A 135 -1.67 -2.58 29.34
CA ILE A 135 -1.92 -3.68 28.41
C ILE A 135 -0.71 -3.86 27.51
N PRO A 136 -0.15 -5.08 27.38
CA PRO A 136 1.04 -5.31 26.56
C PRO A 136 0.71 -5.17 25.07
N PHE A 137 1.64 -4.64 24.28
CA PHE A 137 1.47 -4.36 22.85
C PHE A 137 0.97 -5.55 22.02
N TRP A 138 1.42 -6.77 22.33
CA TRP A 138 0.95 -7.95 21.59
C TRP A 138 -0.56 -8.14 21.71
N LEU A 139 -1.16 -7.79 22.85
CA LEU A 139 -2.60 -7.90 23.06
C LEU A 139 -3.35 -6.79 22.27
N THR A 140 -2.81 -5.57 22.20
CA THR A 140 -3.32 -4.52 21.32
C THR A 140 -3.38 -4.98 19.88
N VAL A 141 -2.30 -5.63 19.38
CA VAL A 141 -2.25 -6.18 18.03
C VAL A 141 -3.32 -7.26 17.82
N VAL A 142 -3.44 -8.21 18.76
CA VAL A 142 -4.45 -9.29 18.69
C VAL A 142 -5.86 -8.72 18.66
N VAL A 143 -6.17 -7.76 19.52
CA VAL A 143 -7.50 -7.10 19.56
C VAL A 143 -7.77 -6.37 18.25
N THR A 144 -6.81 -5.60 17.75
CA THR A 144 -6.96 -4.84 16.50
C THR A 144 -7.21 -5.78 15.30
N VAL A 145 -6.37 -6.80 15.13
CA VAL A 145 -6.54 -7.79 14.05
C VAL A 145 -7.83 -8.60 14.22
N GLY A 146 -8.19 -8.95 15.45
CA GLY A 146 -9.44 -9.66 15.77
C GLY A 146 -10.68 -8.86 15.37
N LEU A 147 -10.70 -7.56 15.64
CA LEU A 147 -11.80 -6.67 15.22
C LEU A 147 -11.91 -6.59 13.69
N ILE A 148 -10.76 -6.49 12.99
CA ILE A 148 -10.73 -6.52 11.52
C ILE A 148 -11.28 -7.84 11.01
N TRP A 149 -10.85 -8.96 11.57
CA TRP A 149 -11.31 -10.29 11.18
C TRP A 149 -12.84 -10.43 11.32
N VAL A 150 -13.43 -9.96 12.44
CA VAL A 150 -14.87 -10.07 12.71
C VAL A 150 -15.73 -9.42 11.64
N TYR A 151 -15.35 -8.26 11.10
CA TYR A 151 -16.20 -7.58 10.13
C TYR A 151 -15.89 -7.94 8.66
N THR A 152 -14.68 -8.44 8.36
CA THR A 152 -14.28 -8.75 6.98
C THR A 152 -14.66 -10.15 6.54
N PHE A 153 -14.75 -11.10 7.48
CA PHE A 153 -14.87 -12.51 7.16
C PHE A 153 -16.11 -12.89 6.34
N LYS A 154 -17.19 -12.10 6.38
CA LYS A 154 -18.45 -12.35 5.63
C LYS A 154 -18.52 -11.59 4.31
N GLY A 155 -18.12 -10.34 4.29
CA GLY A 155 -18.51 -9.39 3.24
C GLY A 155 -17.61 -9.37 2.01
N GLY A 156 -16.34 -9.72 2.13
CA GLY A 156 -15.38 -9.67 1.03
C GLY A 156 -15.31 -8.31 0.33
N ILE A 157 -14.87 -8.31 -0.94
CA ILE A 157 -14.60 -7.09 -1.71
C ILE A 157 -15.83 -6.19 -1.91
N LYS A 158 -17.03 -6.75 -1.98
CA LYS A 158 -18.27 -5.97 -2.11
C LYS A 158 -18.50 -5.04 -0.92
N THR A 159 -18.21 -5.50 0.29
CA THR A 159 -18.30 -4.70 1.52
C THR A 159 -17.18 -3.68 1.59
N ILE A 160 -15.96 -4.10 1.24
CA ILE A 160 -14.75 -3.27 1.31
C ILE A 160 -14.89 -2.00 0.48
N VAL A 161 -15.42 -2.05 -0.74
CA VAL A 161 -15.64 -0.86 -1.58
C VAL A 161 -16.47 0.21 -0.85
N TRP A 162 -17.49 -0.18 -0.09
CA TRP A 162 -18.33 0.75 0.68
C TRP A 162 -17.66 1.23 1.97
N THR A 163 -17.01 0.34 2.69
CA THR A 163 -16.31 0.71 3.93
C THR A 163 -15.13 1.59 3.65
N ASP A 164 -14.35 1.31 2.60
CA ASP A 164 -13.21 2.14 2.17
C ASP A 164 -13.64 3.57 1.82
N THR A 165 -14.78 3.72 1.14
CA THR A 165 -15.34 5.05 0.82
C THR A 165 -15.60 5.87 2.09
N LEU A 166 -16.23 5.27 3.11
CA LEU A 166 -16.49 5.94 4.38
C LEU A 166 -15.20 6.24 5.16
N GLN A 167 -14.28 5.29 5.17
CA GLN A 167 -12.99 5.42 5.83
C GLN A 167 -12.12 6.52 5.20
N THR A 168 -12.14 6.63 3.86
CA THR A 168 -11.49 7.72 3.13
C THR A 168 -12.03 9.09 3.57
N LEU A 169 -13.35 9.20 3.73
CA LEU A 169 -13.97 10.44 4.17
C LEU A 169 -13.47 10.84 5.57
N PHE A 170 -13.46 9.93 6.53
CA PHE A 170 -12.96 10.21 7.88
C PHE A 170 -11.48 10.59 7.88
N LEU A 171 -10.67 9.88 7.13
CA LEU A 171 -9.22 10.11 7.03
C LEU A 171 -8.92 11.51 6.48
N VAL A 172 -9.50 11.89 5.33
CA VAL A 172 -9.28 13.20 4.72
C VAL A 172 -9.85 14.32 5.58
N SER A 173 -11.04 14.10 6.17
CA SER A 173 -11.66 15.08 7.08
C SER A 173 -10.79 15.36 8.31
N ALA A 174 -10.14 14.33 8.88
CA ALA A 174 -9.24 14.51 10.02
C ALA A 174 -8.03 15.39 9.67
N VAL A 175 -7.43 15.19 8.49
CA VAL A 175 -6.31 16.03 8.00
C VAL A 175 -6.74 17.47 7.80
N VAL A 176 -7.82 17.70 7.08
CA VAL A 176 -8.35 19.05 6.83
C VAL A 176 -8.71 19.77 8.13
N PHE A 177 -9.36 19.05 9.05
CA PHE A 177 -9.71 19.62 10.36
C PHE A 177 -8.48 19.99 11.17
N THR A 178 -7.44 19.16 11.18
CA THR A 178 -6.17 19.46 11.86
C THR A 178 -5.49 20.70 11.27
N ILE A 179 -5.42 20.80 9.93
CA ILE A 179 -4.86 21.98 9.25
C ILE A 179 -5.63 23.26 9.65
N ILE A 180 -6.97 23.21 9.69
CA ILE A 180 -7.80 24.35 10.09
C ILE A 180 -7.51 24.78 11.53
N VAL A 181 -7.37 23.81 12.45
CA VAL A 181 -7.09 24.13 13.87
C VAL A 181 -5.72 24.74 14.02
N ILE A 182 -4.69 24.19 13.37
CA ILE A 182 -3.34 24.76 13.40
C ILE A 182 -3.33 26.16 12.77
N SER A 183 -4.00 26.35 11.62
CA SER A 183 -4.11 27.65 10.94
C SER A 183 -4.71 28.73 11.88
N LYS A 184 -5.79 28.38 12.59
CA LYS A 184 -6.42 29.27 13.57
C LYS A 184 -5.48 29.58 14.75
N SER A 185 -4.77 28.59 15.28
CA SER A 185 -3.84 28.79 16.40
C SER A 185 -2.63 29.66 16.02
N LEU A 186 -2.26 29.66 14.75
CA LEU A 186 -1.20 30.50 14.19
C LEU A 186 -1.68 31.85 13.67
N ASN A 187 -2.99 32.12 13.74
CA ASN A 187 -3.67 33.32 13.20
C ASN A 187 -3.43 33.54 11.71
N LEU A 188 -3.43 32.44 10.91
CA LEU A 188 -3.25 32.48 9.46
C LEU A 188 -4.61 32.51 8.75
N SER A 189 -4.83 33.46 7.86
CA SER A 189 -5.94 33.45 6.91
C SER A 189 -5.71 32.42 5.80
N GLY A 190 -6.74 32.09 5.00
CA GLY A 190 -6.60 31.09 3.93
C GLY A 190 -5.48 31.41 2.92
N ALA A 191 -5.32 32.67 2.52
CA ALA A 191 -4.25 33.09 1.61
C ALA A 191 -2.87 33.07 2.28
N GLU A 192 -2.80 33.52 3.53
CA GLU A 192 -1.56 33.47 4.33
C GLU A 192 -1.12 32.04 4.62
N LEU A 193 -2.07 31.14 4.87
CA LEU A 193 -1.79 29.71 5.05
C LEU A 193 -1.08 29.15 3.83
N ILE A 194 -1.63 29.37 2.63
CA ILE A 194 -1.02 28.89 1.38
C ILE A 194 0.38 29.51 1.20
N ARG A 195 0.53 30.82 1.42
CA ARG A 195 1.83 31.52 1.30
C ARG A 195 2.83 30.99 2.35
N THR A 196 2.41 30.77 3.59
CA THR A 196 3.25 30.23 4.64
C THR A 196 3.76 28.84 4.31
N ILE A 197 2.89 27.97 3.80
CA ILE A 197 3.28 26.63 3.37
C ILE A 197 4.22 26.74 2.16
N SER A 198 3.86 27.45 1.11
CA SER A 198 4.61 27.49 -0.16
C SER A 198 6.02 28.08 -0.01
N ASN A 199 6.20 29.04 0.90
CA ASN A 199 7.48 29.71 1.13
C ASN A 199 8.36 29.02 2.19
N HIS A 200 7.87 27.97 2.84
CA HIS A 200 8.63 27.26 3.86
C HIS A 200 9.75 26.40 3.23
N PRO A 201 10.96 26.35 3.81
CA PRO A 201 12.05 25.51 3.28
C PRO A 201 11.66 24.05 3.09
N HIS A 202 10.84 23.48 3.99
CA HIS A 202 10.33 22.11 3.86
C HIS A 202 9.31 21.92 2.71
N SER A 203 8.96 22.96 1.98
CA SER A 203 8.07 22.85 0.80
C SER A 203 8.84 22.76 -0.53
N GLN A 204 10.16 22.62 -0.47
CA GLN A 204 10.95 22.38 -1.67
C GLN A 204 10.56 21.03 -2.29
N ILE A 205 10.15 21.06 -3.57
CA ILE A 205 9.68 19.87 -4.28
C ILE A 205 10.81 19.21 -5.05
N PHE A 206 11.59 19.98 -5.84
CA PHE A 206 12.54 19.44 -6.80
C PHE A 206 13.95 19.42 -6.24
N PHE A 207 14.58 18.24 -6.30
CA PHE A 207 15.95 17.94 -5.89
C PHE A 207 16.71 17.37 -7.10
N TRP A 208 17.79 18.03 -7.48
CA TRP A 208 18.51 17.70 -8.70
C TRP A 208 19.87 17.02 -8.45
N GLU A 209 20.35 17.01 -7.20
CA GLU A 209 21.60 16.39 -6.79
C GLU A 209 21.56 14.89 -7.09
N TRP A 210 22.45 14.44 -7.99
CA TRP A 210 22.46 13.05 -8.46
C TRP A 210 22.77 12.04 -7.36
N ASP A 211 23.61 12.40 -6.40
CA ASP A 211 24.01 11.54 -5.30
C ASP A 211 22.90 11.38 -4.25
N SER A 212 21.97 12.32 -4.21
CA SER A 212 20.86 12.29 -3.27
C SER A 212 19.85 11.18 -3.60
N PRO A 213 19.38 10.43 -2.59
CA PRO A 213 18.22 9.53 -2.73
C PRO A 213 16.94 10.27 -3.16
N ASN A 214 16.85 11.57 -2.87
CA ASN A 214 15.72 12.43 -3.19
C ASN A 214 15.80 13.04 -4.60
N ASN A 215 16.78 12.67 -5.42
CA ASN A 215 16.89 13.15 -6.80
C ASN A 215 15.58 12.94 -7.59
N PHE A 216 15.19 13.95 -8.37
CA PHE A 216 13.94 13.93 -9.14
C PHE A 216 13.78 12.70 -10.02
N PHE A 217 14.78 12.37 -10.83
CA PHE A 217 14.68 11.25 -11.76
C PHE A 217 14.58 9.91 -11.04
N LYS A 218 15.32 9.72 -9.93
CA LYS A 218 15.25 8.52 -9.11
C LYS A 218 13.85 8.35 -8.54
N GLN A 219 13.31 9.39 -7.90
CA GLN A 219 11.98 9.37 -7.28
C GLN A 219 10.87 9.19 -8.32
N PHE A 220 10.91 9.93 -9.41
CA PHE A 220 9.90 9.89 -10.46
C PHE A 220 9.83 8.51 -11.14
N ILE A 221 11.00 7.99 -11.57
CA ILE A 221 11.08 6.67 -12.21
C ILE A 221 10.66 5.57 -11.22
N ALA A 222 11.14 5.63 -9.99
CA ALA A 222 10.73 4.70 -8.95
C ALA A 222 9.21 4.74 -8.73
N GLY A 223 8.62 5.93 -8.69
CA GLY A 223 7.17 6.12 -8.57
C GLY A 223 6.39 5.41 -9.67
N ILE A 224 6.83 5.53 -10.93
CA ILE A 224 6.21 4.85 -12.07
C ILE A 224 6.21 3.33 -11.84
N PHE A 225 7.38 2.74 -11.63
CA PHE A 225 7.52 1.28 -11.56
C PHE A 225 6.89 0.69 -10.29
N ILE A 226 7.06 1.35 -9.14
CA ILE A 226 6.42 0.93 -7.88
C ILE A 226 4.90 0.91 -8.05
N THR A 227 4.32 1.93 -8.66
CA THR A 227 2.87 1.97 -8.91
C THR A 227 2.42 0.88 -9.87
N VAL A 228 3.13 0.67 -10.97
CA VAL A 228 2.79 -0.41 -11.92
C VAL A 228 2.75 -1.75 -11.20
N VAL A 229 3.65 -1.99 -10.25
CA VAL A 229 3.72 -3.28 -9.55
C VAL A 229 2.78 -3.34 -8.36
N MET A 230 2.85 -2.38 -7.42
CA MET A 230 2.05 -2.39 -6.19
C MET A 230 0.57 -2.07 -6.40
N VAL A 231 0.18 -1.66 -7.60
CA VAL A 231 -1.22 -1.43 -7.97
C VAL A 231 -1.62 -2.33 -9.13
N GLY A 232 -0.86 -2.30 -10.22
CA GLY A 232 -1.22 -3.03 -11.43
C GLY A 232 -0.96 -4.54 -11.36
N MET A 233 0.04 -4.97 -10.59
CA MET A 233 0.39 -6.38 -10.39
C MET A 233 0.14 -6.85 -8.95
N ASP A 234 -0.68 -6.12 -8.21
CA ASP A 234 -1.14 -6.43 -6.86
C ASP A 234 -2.60 -6.87 -6.88
N GLN A 235 -2.88 -8.07 -6.36
CA GLN A 235 -4.22 -8.66 -6.37
C GLN A 235 -5.24 -7.81 -5.60
N ASP A 236 -4.88 -7.18 -4.48
CA ASP A 236 -5.79 -6.35 -3.69
C ASP A 236 -6.31 -5.15 -4.49
N MET A 237 -5.40 -4.40 -5.10
CA MET A 237 -5.77 -3.22 -5.87
C MET A 237 -6.49 -3.59 -7.18
N MET A 238 -6.06 -4.67 -7.83
CA MET A 238 -6.73 -5.14 -9.04
C MET A 238 -8.09 -5.76 -8.75
N GLN A 239 -8.26 -6.47 -7.64
CA GLN A 239 -9.55 -7.03 -7.26
C GLN A 239 -10.61 -5.91 -7.11
N LYS A 240 -10.26 -4.75 -6.55
CA LYS A 240 -11.15 -3.58 -6.49
C LYS A 240 -11.52 -3.07 -7.89
N ASN A 241 -10.51 -2.87 -8.76
CA ASN A 241 -10.74 -2.46 -10.14
C ASN A 241 -11.65 -3.43 -10.91
N LEU A 242 -11.45 -4.74 -10.71
CA LEU A 242 -12.21 -5.79 -11.38
C LEU A 242 -13.67 -5.90 -10.87
N THR A 243 -14.05 -5.19 -9.80
CA THR A 243 -15.46 -5.06 -9.38
C THR A 243 -16.25 -4.09 -10.27
N CYS A 244 -15.60 -3.22 -11.05
CA CYS A 244 -16.25 -2.33 -12.00
C CYS A 244 -16.95 -3.12 -13.11
N LYS A 245 -18.05 -2.57 -13.64
CA LYS A 245 -18.91 -3.24 -14.61
C LYS A 245 -18.18 -3.65 -15.89
N ASN A 246 -17.25 -2.84 -16.34
CA ASN A 246 -16.52 -3.07 -17.58
C ASN A 246 -15.18 -2.33 -17.59
N LYS A 247 -14.35 -2.63 -18.61
CA LYS A 247 -13.04 -2.02 -18.81
C LYS A 247 -13.05 -0.50 -18.79
N LYS A 248 -14.02 0.14 -19.47
CA LYS A 248 -14.11 1.61 -19.58
C LYS A 248 -14.33 2.26 -18.20
N GLU A 249 -15.21 1.67 -17.40
CA GLU A 249 -15.45 2.13 -16.02
C GLU A 249 -14.21 1.92 -15.13
N ALA A 250 -13.52 0.79 -15.25
CA ALA A 250 -12.30 0.54 -14.51
C ALA A 250 -11.16 1.51 -14.90
N GLN A 251 -11.02 1.84 -16.17
CA GLN A 251 -10.08 2.86 -16.65
C GLN A 251 -10.44 4.25 -16.09
N LYS A 252 -11.73 4.63 -16.17
CA LYS A 252 -12.21 5.90 -15.61
C LYS A 252 -11.97 5.99 -14.09
N ASN A 253 -12.23 4.89 -13.37
CA ASN A 253 -11.88 4.76 -11.97
C ASN A 253 -10.40 5.07 -11.73
N MET A 254 -9.49 4.45 -12.47
CA MET A 254 -8.05 4.60 -12.27
C MET A 254 -7.56 6.02 -12.54
N PHE A 255 -8.09 6.70 -13.56
CA PHE A 255 -7.74 8.10 -13.85
C PHE A 255 -8.23 9.03 -12.73
N VAL A 256 -9.49 8.93 -12.31
CA VAL A 256 -10.02 9.78 -11.23
C VAL A 256 -9.31 9.49 -9.91
N PHE A 257 -9.05 8.23 -9.61
CA PHE A 257 -8.27 7.82 -8.45
C PHE A 257 -6.88 8.47 -8.45
N SER A 258 -6.15 8.47 -9.59
CA SER A 258 -4.80 9.04 -9.67
C SER A 258 -4.74 10.52 -9.29
N PHE A 259 -5.69 11.32 -9.78
CA PHE A 259 -5.79 12.75 -9.44
C PHE A 259 -6.21 12.96 -7.99
N SER A 260 -7.20 12.22 -7.50
CA SER A 260 -7.66 12.33 -6.12
C SER A 260 -6.56 11.97 -5.13
N PHE A 261 -5.77 10.93 -5.44
CA PHE A 261 -4.61 10.52 -4.64
C PHE A 261 -3.51 11.60 -4.63
N PHE A 262 -3.18 12.17 -5.80
CA PHE A 262 -2.20 13.25 -5.92
C PHE A 262 -2.58 14.46 -5.05
N ILE A 263 -3.82 14.93 -5.13
CA ILE A 263 -4.34 16.05 -4.32
C ILE A 263 -4.29 15.69 -2.83
N SER A 264 -4.67 14.46 -2.46
CA SER A 264 -4.63 14.02 -1.07
C SER A 264 -3.21 14.05 -0.50
N VAL A 265 -2.19 13.63 -1.26
CA VAL A 265 -0.80 13.67 -0.79
C VAL A 265 -0.31 15.11 -0.58
N ILE A 266 -0.72 16.06 -1.43
CA ILE A 266 -0.41 17.50 -1.19
C ILE A 266 -0.99 17.96 0.15
N LEU A 267 -2.21 17.54 0.51
CA LEU A 267 -2.80 17.87 1.81
C LEU A 267 -1.98 17.28 2.97
N PHE A 268 -1.48 16.05 2.86
CA PHE A 268 -0.65 15.43 3.91
C PHE A 268 0.71 16.10 4.05
N LEU A 269 1.36 16.46 2.94
CA LEU A 269 2.61 17.22 2.96
C LEU A 269 2.41 18.61 3.57
N SER A 270 1.31 19.28 3.20
CA SER A 270 0.93 20.59 3.78
C SER A 270 0.68 20.49 5.28
N LEU A 271 0.01 19.42 5.73
CA LEU A 271 -0.13 19.13 7.16
C LEU A 271 1.25 19.01 7.82
N GLY A 272 2.20 18.28 7.21
CA GLY A 272 3.56 18.11 7.71
C GLY A 272 4.23 19.46 7.98
N VAL A 273 4.27 20.36 6.98
CA VAL A 273 4.82 21.72 7.17
C VAL A 273 4.16 22.44 8.33
N MET A 274 2.83 22.37 8.43
CA MET A 274 2.09 23.03 9.51
C MET A 274 2.41 22.45 10.89
N LEU A 275 2.64 21.13 11.01
CA LEU A 275 3.07 20.51 12.26
C LEU A 275 4.45 21.00 12.70
N TYR A 276 5.42 21.10 11.79
CA TYR A 276 6.75 21.62 12.08
C TYR A 276 6.74 23.10 12.47
N ILE A 277 5.96 23.92 11.75
CA ILE A 277 5.81 25.34 12.09
C ILE A 277 5.18 25.51 13.50
N PHE A 278 4.13 24.72 13.79
CA PHE A 278 3.48 24.78 15.09
C PHE A 278 4.42 24.34 16.21
N ALA A 279 5.14 23.24 16.03
CA ALA A 279 6.11 22.75 17.02
C ALA A 279 7.22 23.79 17.29
N GLY A 280 7.81 24.35 16.22
CA GLY A 280 8.86 25.35 16.34
C GLY A 280 8.37 26.65 17.04
N LYS A 281 7.18 27.14 16.69
CA LYS A 281 6.60 28.35 17.29
C LYS A 281 6.28 28.19 18.79
N ASN A 282 5.92 26.98 19.20
CA ASN A 282 5.57 26.69 20.60
C ASN A 282 6.72 26.05 21.41
N GLY A 283 7.94 25.96 20.87
CA GLY A 283 9.08 25.39 21.56
C GLY A 283 8.94 23.91 21.88
N ILE A 284 8.15 23.16 21.10
CA ILE A 284 7.91 21.73 21.28
C ILE A 284 9.05 20.96 20.63
N ALA A 285 9.71 20.09 21.39
CA ALA A 285 10.77 19.24 20.87
C ALA A 285 10.23 18.28 19.81
N ILE A 286 10.92 18.20 18.67
CA ILE A 286 10.59 17.23 17.62
C ILE A 286 10.99 15.83 18.11
N PRO A 287 10.09 14.84 18.06
CA PRO A 287 10.41 13.46 18.43
C PRO A 287 11.56 12.89 17.59
N ALA A 288 12.37 11.99 18.19
CA ALA A 288 13.46 11.32 17.49
C ALA A 288 12.97 10.48 16.28
N ARG A 289 11.78 9.92 16.39
CA ARG A 289 11.10 9.26 15.28
C ARG A 289 10.08 10.22 14.66
N THR A 290 10.22 10.49 13.37
CA THR A 290 9.31 11.39 12.63
C THR A 290 7.86 10.89 12.62
N ASP A 291 7.66 9.58 12.71
CA ASP A 291 6.33 8.95 12.82
C ASP A 291 5.58 9.34 14.12
N ASP A 292 6.27 9.81 15.14
CA ASP A 292 5.65 10.17 16.41
C ASP A 292 5.22 11.66 16.46
N LEU A 293 5.59 12.48 15.46
CA LEU A 293 5.30 13.92 15.45
C LEU A 293 3.79 14.22 15.43
N TYR A 294 3.07 13.71 14.45
CA TYR A 294 1.64 13.98 14.33
C TYR A 294 0.81 13.39 15.49
N PRO A 295 1.04 12.13 15.91
CA PRO A 295 0.38 11.59 17.12
C PRO A 295 0.62 12.44 18.37
N THR A 296 1.87 12.84 18.64
CA THR A 296 2.23 13.65 19.80
C THR A 296 1.50 14.98 19.82
N LEU A 297 1.49 15.69 18.69
CA LEU A 297 0.82 16.98 18.59
C LEU A 297 -0.70 16.84 18.62
N ALA A 298 -1.26 15.85 17.93
CA ALA A 298 -2.71 15.64 17.87
C ALA A 298 -3.32 15.25 19.21
N LEU A 299 -2.61 14.41 19.98
CA LEU A 299 -3.11 13.92 21.27
C LEU A 299 -2.76 14.83 22.44
N GLY A 300 -1.63 15.56 22.37
CA GLY A 300 -1.12 16.35 23.49
C GLY A 300 -1.39 17.85 23.41
N TYR A 301 -1.51 18.44 22.20
CA TYR A 301 -1.45 19.89 22.04
C TYR A 301 -2.63 20.53 21.30
N PHE A 302 -3.37 19.81 20.44
CA PHE A 302 -4.47 20.39 19.65
C PHE A 302 -5.84 20.27 20.31
N GLY A 303 -5.89 19.72 21.52
CA GLY A 303 -7.14 19.54 22.29
C GLY A 303 -7.98 18.33 21.84
N LEU A 304 -8.99 18.02 22.64
CA LEU A 304 -9.80 16.82 22.51
C LEU A 304 -10.46 16.64 21.12
N PRO A 305 -11.02 17.67 20.45
CA PRO A 305 -11.67 17.47 19.16
C PRO A 305 -10.69 16.99 18.07
N VAL A 306 -9.47 17.50 18.02
CA VAL A 306 -8.45 17.07 17.06
C VAL A 306 -7.93 15.68 17.41
N GLY A 307 -7.72 15.41 18.70
CA GLY A 307 -7.33 14.07 19.16
C GLY A 307 -8.35 13.00 18.74
N ILE A 308 -9.65 13.26 18.90
CA ILE A 308 -10.72 12.35 18.43
C ILE A 308 -10.70 12.21 16.90
N ALA A 309 -10.61 13.30 16.15
CA ALA A 309 -10.56 13.26 14.69
C ALA A 309 -9.33 12.50 14.19
N PHE A 310 -8.17 12.71 14.81
CA PHE A 310 -6.93 11.95 14.54
C PHE A 310 -7.11 10.46 14.78
N LEU A 311 -7.66 10.06 15.94
CA LEU A 311 -7.88 8.65 16.27
C LEU A 311 -8.89 7.98 15.33
N LEU A 312 -9.94 8.68 14.92
CA LEU A 312 -10.89 8.18 13.92
C LEU A 312 -10.21 8.04 12.55
N GLY A 313 -9.41 9.03 12.14
CA GLY A 313 -8.67 9.00 10.87
C GLY A 313 -7.67 7.86 10.80
N ILE A 314 -6.83 7.68 11.84
CA ILE A 314 -5.82 6.61 11.86
C ILE A 314 -6.47 5.22 11.94
N THR A 315 -7.55 5.08 12.72
CA THR A 315 -8.30 3.83 12.79
C THR A 315 -8.94 3.48 11.45
N ALA A 316 -9.55 4.48 10.78
CA ALA A 316 -10.09 4.30 9.43
C ALA A 316 -9.02 3.86 8.43
N ALA A 317 -7.85 4.50 8.44
CA ALA A 317 -6.70 4.15 7.59
C ALA A 317 -6.19 2.72 7.84
N ALA A 318 -6.15 2.30 9.12
CA ALA A 318 -5.76 0.95 9.49
C ALA A 318 -6.70 -0.11 8.93
N TYR A 319 -7.98 0.10 9.19
CA TYR A 319 -9.00 -0.86 8.79
C TYR A 319 -9.08 -1.00 7.27
N SER A 320 -9.06 0.10 6.51
CA SER A 320 -9.07 0.08 5.05
C SER A 320 -7.88 -0.67 4.44
N SER A 321 -6.69 -0.52 5.03
CA SER A 321 -5.50 -1.21 4.53
C SER A 321 -5.46 -2.69 4.90
N ALA A 322 -5.90 -3.04 6.11
CA ALA A 322 -5.76 -4.39 6.63
C ALA A 322 -6.88 -5.33 6.15
N ASP A 323 -8.13 -4.85 6.06
CA ASP A 323 -9.26 -5.66 5.58
C ASP A 323 -9.09 -6.03 4.10
N SER A 324 -8.66 -5.08 3.31
CA SER A 324 -8.33 -5.28 1.90
C SER A 324 -7.19 -6.29 1.73
N ALA A 325 -6.10 -6.13 2.49
CA ALA A 325 -4.96 -7.05 2.44
C ALA A 325 -5.37 -8.47 2.86
N LEU A 326 -6.10 -8.64 3.97
CA LEU A 326 -6.58 -9.95 4.41
C LEU A 326 -7.50 -10.61 3.39
N THR A 327 -8.37 -9.83 2.75
CA THR A 327 -9.26 -10.34 1.69
C THR A 327 -8.47 -10.78 0.47
N ALA A 328 -7.48 -9.99 0.02
CA ALA A 328 -6.65 -10.32 -1.11
C ALA A 328 -5.74 -11.54 -0.85
N LEU A 329 -5.13 -11.62 0.35
CA LEU A 329 -4.34 -12.79 0.79
C LEU A 329 -5.21 -14.05 0.83
N THR A 330 -6.41 -13.94 1.40
CA THR A 330 -7.37 -15.05 1.45
C THR A 330 -7.78 -15.49 0.05
N THR A 331 -8.07 -14.53 -0.85
CA THR A 331 -8.47 -14.79 -2.23
C THR A 331 -7.36 -15.49 -3.00
N SER A 332 -6.16 -14.89 -3.04
CA SER A 332 -5.02 -15.45 -3.76
C SER A 332 -4.65 -16.83 -3.24
N PHE A 333 -4.52 -17.01 -1.92
CA PHE A 333 -4.19 -18.31 -1.35
C PHE A 333 -5.24 -19.38 -1.65
N SER A 334 -6.54 -19.03 -1.51
CA SER A 334 -7.63 -19.97 -1.74
C SER A 334 -7.75 -20.39 -3.21
N ILE A 335 -7.56 -19.43 -4.14
CA ILE A 335 -7.64 -19.69 -5.59
C ILE A 335 -6.34 -20.31 -6.08
N ASP A 336 -5.21 -19.63 -5.82
CA ASP A 336 -3.94 -19.93 -6.45
C ASP A 336 -3.26 -21.17 -5.87
N PHE A 337 -3.44 -21.48 -4.59
CA PHE A 337 -2.79 -22.62 -3.94
C PHE A 337 -3.75 -23.76 -3.60
N LEU A 338 -4.95 -23.45 -3.09
CA LEU A 338 -5.91 -24.47 -2.66
C LEU A 338 -6.92 -24.86 -3.73
N ASN A 339 -6.92 -24.19 -4.91
CA ASN A 339 -7.83 -24.47 -6.03
C ASN A 339 -9.29 -24.55 -5.57
N ILE A 340 -9.75 -23.54 -4.81
CA ILE A 340 -11.05 -23.52 -4.13
C ILE A 340 -12.24 -23.78 -5.08
N GLU A 341 -12.11 -23.44 -6.35
CA GLU A 341 -13.15 -23.58 -7.38
C GLU A 341 -13.58 -25.03 -7.61
N LYS A 342 -12.71 -26.00 -7.32
CA LYS A 342 -12.95 -27.45 -7.49
C LYS A 342 -13.89 -28.05 -6.44
N TYR A 343 -14.25 -27.29 -5.40
CA TYR A 343 -14.99 -27.82 -4.27
C TYR A 343 -16.44 -27.30 -4.23
N ASN A 344 -17.31 -28.02 -3.50
CA ASN A 344 -18.68 -27.59 -3.23
C ASN A 344 -18.72 -26.38 -2.26
N GLU A 345 -19.84 -25.67 -2.20
CA GLU A 345 -19.97 -24.41 -1.45
C GLU A 345 -19.63 -24.55 0.05
N ASN A 346 -20.01 -25.66 0.69
CA ASN A 346 -19.68 -25.88 2.10
C ASN A 346 -18.17 -25.97 2.33
N LYS A 347 -17.44 -26.67 1.46
CA LYS A 347 -16.00 -26.81 1.54
C LYS A 347 -15.29 -25.50 1.13
N LYS A 348 -15.81 -24.77 0.15
CA LYS A 348 -15.33 -23.42 -0.21
C LYS A 348 -15.40 -22.46 0.99
N GLN A 349 -16.52 -22.45 1.72
CA GLN A 349 -16.67 -21.61 2.90
C GLN A 349 -15.68 -21.98 4.02
N ARG A 350 -15.41 -23.29 4.24
CA ARG A 350 -14.43 -23.75 5.23
C ARG A 350 -13.00 -23.33 4.82
N ILE A 351 -12.62 -23.54 3.56
CA ILE A 351 -11.30 -23.13 3.04
C ILE A 351 -11.13 -21.63 3.19
N LYS A 352 -12.11 -20.82 2.77
CA LYS A 352 -12.08 -19.36 2.89
C LYS A 352 -11.87 -18.92 4.35
N LYS A 353 -12.65 -19.47 5.29
CA LYS A 353 -12.55 -19.15 6.72
C LYS A 353 -11.19 -19.55 7.30
N GLY A 354 -10.70 -20.74 6.97
CA GLY A 354 -9.39 -21.22 7.41
C GLY A 354 -8.25 -20.37 6.89
N SER A 355 -8.26 -20.02 5.60
CA SER A 355 -7.27 -19.14 4.99
C SER A 355 -7.30 -17.73 5.61
N HIS A 356 -8.48 -17.19 5.85
CA HIS A 356 -8.63 -15.87 6.47
C HIS A 356 -8.09 -15.85 7.91
N LEU A 357 -8.36 -16.88 8.69
CA LEU A 357 -7.80 -17.06 10.04
C LEU A 357 -6.27 -17.22 10.00
N LEU A 358 -5.76 -18.06 9.09
CA LEU A 358 -4.31 -18.27 8.91
C LEU A 358 -3.59 -16.95 8.68
N PHE A 359 -4.05 -16.14 7.72
CA PHE A 359 -3.39 -14.85 7.42
C PHE A 359 -3.58 -13.83 8.55
N SER A 360 -4.68 -13.87 9.30
CA SER A 360 -4.83 -13.03 10.50
C SER A 360 -3.79 -13.37 11.57
N VAL A 361 -3.55 -14.65 11.82
CA VAL A 361 -2.52 -15.10 12.77
C VAL A 361 -1.12 -14.74 12.27
N LEU A 362 -0.82 -14.99 10.99
CA LEU A 362 0.46 -14.62 10.40
C LEU A 362 0.72 -13.11 10.48
N LEU A 363 -0.32 -12.30 10.26
CA LEU A 363 -0.24 -10.84 10.38
C LEU A 363 0.16 -10.42 11.80
N VAL A 364 -0.48 -10.99 12.82
CA VAL A 364 -0.12 -10.74 14.24
C VAL A 364 1.34 -11.11 14.50
N LEU A 365 1.78 -12.28 14.06
CA LEU A 365 3.15 -12.75 14.28
C LEU A 365 4.18 -11.84 13.61
N VAL A 366 3.94 -11.41 12.37
CA VAL A 366 4.84 -10.51 11.64
C VAL A 366 4.90 -9.13 12.30
N ILE A 367 3.76 -8.59 12.79
CA ILE A 367 3.74 -7.30 13.50
C ILE A 367 4.58 -7.37 14.79
N ILE A 368 4.44 -8.45 15.56
CA ILE A 368 5.20 -8.63 16.81
C ILE A 368 6.70 -8.76 16.52
N ALA A 369 7.06 -9.56 15.51
CA ALA A 369 8.46 -9.71 15.09
C ALA A 369 9.06 -8.38 14.59
N PHE A 370 8.28 -7.61 13.82
CA PHE A 370 8.72 -6.32 13.30
C PHE A 370 9.00 -5.30 14.42
N LYS A 371 8.19 -5.29 15.48
CA LYS A 371 8.44 -4.43 16.65
C LYS A 371 9.82 -4.66 17.27
N ALA A 372 10.30 -5.90 17.25
CA ALA A 372 11.59 -6.26 17.84
C ALA A 372 12.80 -5.89 16.94
N LEU A 373 12.58 -5.70 15.63
CA LEU A 373 13.65 -5.60 14.63
C LEU A 373 13.79 -4.22 13.99
N ASN A 374 12.74 -3.38 14.03
CA ASN A 374 12.71 -2.15 13.22
C ASN A 374 13.18 -0.90 13.99
N ASN A 375 14.13 -0.18 13.39
CA ASN A 375 14.63 1.12 13.84
C ASN A 375 14.47 2.22 12.75
N GLU A 376 13.89 1.91 11.58
CA GLU A 376 13.70 2.83 10.46
C GLU A 376 12.26 3.39 10.45
N SER A 377 12.04 4.49 9.71
CA SER A 377 10.69 4.98 9.38
C SER A 377 9.91 3.89 8.64
N ILE A 378 8.62 3.76 8.96
CA ILE A 378 7.75 2.70 8.39
C ILE A 378 7.60 2.86 6.88
N VAL A 379 7.54 4.10 6.38
CA VAL A 379 7.42 4.32 4.93
C VAL A 379 8.65 3.79 4.19
N VAL A 380 9.83 4.01 4.72
CA VAL A 380 11.10 3.50 4.15
C VAL A 380 11.12 1.97 4.21
N ALA A 381 10.78 1.38 5.35
CA ALA A 381 10.74 -0.07 5.52
C ALA A 381 9.77 -0.75 4.55
N VAL A 382 8.57 -0.19 4.33
CA VAL A 382 7.58 -0.71 3.37
C VAL A 382 8.14 -0.73 1.95
N PHE A 383 8.74 0.37 1.49
CA PHE A 383 9.26 0.46 0.12
C PHE A 383 10.54 -0.38 -0.07
N LYS A 384 11.38 -0.50 0.96
CA LYS A 384 12.55 -1.38 0.95
C LYS A 384 12.16 -2.85 0.77
N VAL A 385 11.19 -3.33 1.55
CA VAL A 385 10.66 -4.68 1.39
C VAL A 385 9.98 -4.86 0.03
N ALA A 386 9.21 -3.87 -0.42
CA ALA A 386 8.59 -3.90 -1.74
C ALA A 386 9.64 -4.03 -2.86
N GLY A 387 10.77 -3.32 -2.77
CA GLY A 387 11.87 -3.40 -3.72
C GLY A 387 12.40 -4.82 -3.91
N TYR A 388 12.52 -5.58 -2.81
CA TYR A 388 12.99 -6.97 -2.88
C TYR A 388 11.90 -7.97 -3.28
N THR A 389 10.67 -7.78 -2.88
CA THR A 389 9.61 -8.78 -3.02
C THR A 389 8.77 -8.61 -4.29
N TYR A 390 8.56 -7.39 -4.75
CA TYR A 390 7.80 -7.13 -5.99
C TYR A 390 8.66 -7.14 -7.27
N GLY A 391 9.98 -7.06 -7.17
CA GLY A 391 10.88 -7.12 -8.34
C GLY A 391 10.67 -8.37 -9.20
N PRO A 392 10.64 -9.59 -8.62
CA PRO A 392 10.34 -10.80 -9.37
C PRO A 392 8.97 -10.78 -10.06
N ILE A 393 7.95 -10.21 -9.44
CA ILE A 393 6.62 -10.05 -10.04
C ILE A 393 6.71 -9.14 -11.27
N LEU A 394 7.39 -7.98 -11.15
CA LEU A 394 7.62 -7.07 -12.26
C LEU A 394 8.30 -7.80 -13.43
N GLY A 395 9.38 -8.52 -13.14
CA GLY A 395 10.13 -9.25 -14.16
C GLY A 395 9.28 -10.29 -14.89
N LEU A 396 8.51 -11.10 -14.14
CA LEU A 396 7.61 -12.11 -14.69
C LEU A 396 6.53 -11.51 -15.59
N PHE A 397 5.86 -10.44 -15.13
CA PHE A 397 4.79 -9.81 -15.91
C PHE A 397 5.32 -9.11 -17.15
N VAL A 398 6.39 -8.31 -17.03
CA VAL A 398 6.98 -7.60 -18.16
C VAL A 398 7.49 -8.59 -19.21
N PHE A 399 8.23 -9.62 -18.80
CA PHE A 399 8.69 -10.66 -19.73
C PHE A 399 7.52 -11.42 -20.36
N GLY A 400 6.47 -11.70 -19.59
CA GLY A 400 5.27 -12.39 -20.07
C GLY A 400 4.48 -11.60 -21.10
N MET A 401 4.38 -10.28 -20.93
CA MET A 401 3.63 -9.41 -21.85
C MET A 401 4.38 -9.09 -23.15
N TYR A 402 5.68 -8.86 -23.06
CA TYR A 402 6.43 -8.32 -24.19
C TYR A 402 7.33 -9.33 -24.90
N SER A 403 7.72 -10.44 -24.26
CA SER A 403 8.52 -11.48 -24.89
C SER A 403 7.66 -12.56 -25.51
N LYS A 404 7.99 -12.98 -26.75
CA LYS A 404 7.37 -14.13 -27.40
C LYS A 404 8.09 -15.45 -27.08
N ARG A 405 9.16 -15.44 -26.29
CA ARG A 405 10.00 -16.62 -26.00
C ARG A 405 9.26 -17.60 -25.06
N LYS A 406 9.55 -18.90 -25.22
CA LYS A 406 9.12 -19.96 -24.28
C LYS A 406 10.11 -20.07 -23.14
N VAL A 407 9.64 -19.87 -21.92
CA VAL A 407 10.43 -20.03 -20.69
C VAL A 407 10.37 -21.49 -20.23
N VAL A 408 11.47 -22.02 -19.71
CA VAL A 408 11.48 -23.33 -19.05
C VAL A 408 10.92 -23.19 -17.64
N ASP A 409 9.60 -23.40 -17.49
CA ASP A 409 8.82 -23.12 -16.28
C ASP A 409 9.42 -23.68 -14.98
N LYS A 410 10.08 -24.86 -15.03
CA LYS A 410 10.70 -25.49 -13.84
C LYS A 410 11.80 -24.66 -13.17
N TRP A 411 12.46 -23.76 -13.92
CA TRP A 411 13.56 -22.92 -13.40
C TRP A 411 13.11 -21.53 -12.95
N VAL A 412 11.87 -21.13 -13.24
CA VAL A 412 11.35 -19.82 -12.87
C VAL A 412 11.39 -19.54 -11.36
N PRO A 413 11.03 -20.51 -10.48
CA PRO A 413 11.14 -20.28 -9.04
C PRO A 413 12.57 -19.97 -8.61
N LEU A 414 13.57 -20.66 -9.18
CA LEU A 414 14.97 -20.42 -8.86
C LEU A 414 15.40 -19.00 -9.27
N ILE A 415 15.07 -18.58 -10.48
CA ILE A 415 15.38 -17.21 -10.97
C ILE A 415 14.72 -16.16 -10.08
N ALA A 416 13.43 -16.34 -9.78
CA ALA A 416 12.68 -15.40 -8.97
C ALA A 416 13.18 -15.30 -7.51
N LEU A 417 13.69 -16.37 -6.93
CA LEU A 417 14.30 -16.38 -5.60
C LEU A 417 15.73 -15.84 -5.60
N SER A 418 16.51 -16.10 -6.65
CA SER A 418 17.90 -15.60 -6.74
C SER A 418 17.97 -14.09 -7.01
N ALA A 419 17.00 -13.51 -7.74
CA ALA A 419 17.02 -12.11 -8.12
C ALA A 419 17.03 -11.16 -6.91
N PRO A 420 16.16 -11.28 -5.89
CA PRO A 420 16.24 -10.46 -4.67
C PRO A 420 17.56 -10.65 -3.90
N VAL A 421 18.12 -11.85 -3.89
CA VAL A 421 19.40 -12.14 -3.21
C VAL A 421 20.55 -11.42 -3.92
N ILE A 422 20.63 -11.52 -5.23
CA ILE A 422 21.64 -10.81 -6.03
C ILE A 422 21.46 -9.29 -5.86
N CYS A 423 20.21 -8.81 -5.91
CA CYS A 423 19.87 -7.41 -5.71
C CYS A 423 20.29 -6.90 -4.32
N TYR A 424 20.15 -7.72 -3.27
CA TYR A 424 20.60 -7.40 -1.92
C TYR A 424 22.12 -7.19 -1.89
N PHE A 425 22.91 -8.09 -2.46
CA PHE A 425 24.36 -7.93 -2.52
C PHE A 425 24.78 -6.69 -3.32
N ILE A 426 24.18 -6.46 -4.48
CA ILE A 426 24.47 -5.27 -5.29
C ILE A 426 24.15 -3.99 -4.50
N SER A 427 23.01 -3.95 -3.81
CA SER A 427 22.59 -2.79 -3.01
C SER A 427 23.50 -2.60 -1.78
N SER A 428 23.91 -3.67 -1.09
CA SER A 428 24.75 -3.59 0.10
C SER A 428 26.17 -3.10 -0.22
N TYR A 429 26.67 -3.40 -1.41
CA TYR A 429 28.01 -2.96 -1.86
C TYR A 429 27.94 -1.80 -2.85
N SER A 430 26.79 -1.15 -3.00
CA SER A 430 26.58 -0.13 -4.05
C SER A 430 27.48 1.07 -3.92
N GLU A 431 27.79 1.53 -2.70
CA GLU A 431 28.70 2.65 -2.48
C GLU A 431 30.12 2.36 -3.01
N ILE A 432 30.57 1.11 -2.87
CA ILE A 432 31.89 0.68 -3.36
C ILE A 432 31.85 0.45 -4.87
N LEU A 433 30.80 -0.23 -5.37
CA LEU A 433 30.68 -0.61 -6.78
C LEU A 433 30.38 0.58 -7.70
N PHE A 434 29.70 1.60 -7.20
CA PHE A 434 29.19 2.72 -8.00
C PHE A 434 29.62 4.09 -7.45
N ASN A 435 30.82 4.18 -6.88
CA ASN A 435 31.45 5.45 -6.45
C ASN A 435 30.54 6.29 -5.52
N GLY A 436 30.01 5.70 -4.47
CA GLY A 436 29.18 6.40 -3.49
C GLY A 436 27.67 6.36 -3.78
N TYR A 437 27.24 5.73 -4.87
CA TYR A 437 25.82 5.63 -5.20
C TYR A 437 25.08 4.74 -4.20
N LYS A 438 23.96 5.27 -3.66
CA LYS A 438 23.03 4.54 -2.77
C LYS A 438 21.72 4.28 -3.50
N PHE A 439 21.29 3.02 -3.52
CA PHE A 439 19.96 2.69 -4.04
C PHE A 439 18.87 3.19 -3.11
N GLY A 440 17.86 3.80 -3.70
CA GLY A 440 16.59 4.14 -3.09
C GLY A 440 15.47 3.20 -3.53
N PHE A 441 14.31 3.76 -3.85
CA PHE A 441 13.13 2.99 -4.25
C PHE A 441 13.27 2.36 -5.65
N GLU A 442 14.20 2.85 -6.48
CA GLU A 442 14.54 2.27 -7.79
C GLU A 442 15.16 0.87 -7.73
N LEU A 443 15.50 0.39 -6.53
CA LEU A 443 15.95 -0.98 -6.29
C LEU A 443 14.98 -2.03 -6.85
N LEU A 444 13.69 -1.73 -6.84
CA LEU A 444 12.65 -2.56 -7.44
C LEU A 444 12.88 -2.78 -8.95
N VAL A 445 13.30 -1.73 -9.66
CA VAL A 445 13.58 -1.80 -11.11
C VAL A 445 14.78 -2.70 -11.38
N LEU A 446 15.86 -2.54 -10.59
CA LEU A 446 17.04 -3.39 -10.67
C LEU A 446 16.67 -4.88 -10.48
N ASN A 447 15.92 -5.18 -9.43
CA ASN A 447 15.47 -6.53 -9.13
C ASN A 447 14.58 -7.12 -10.24
N GLY A 448 13.68 -6.31 -10.81
CA GLY A 448 12.89 -6.67 -11.98
C GLY A 448 13.74 -6.99 -13.20
N LEU A 449 14.77 -6.17 -13.48
CA LEU A 449 15.71 -6.37 -14.58
C LEU A 449 16.53 -7.66 -14.40
N ILE A 450 17.03 -7.93 -13.21
CA ILE A 450 17.74 -9.19 -12.89
C ILE A 450 16.82 -10.38 -13.17
N THR A 451 15.56 -10.30 -12.77
CA THR A 451 14.58 -11.36 -13.06
C THR A 451 14.36 -11.53 -14.56
N ILE A 452 14.20 -10.43 -15.33
CA ILE A 452 14.04 -10.46 -16.80
C ILE A 452 15.25 -11.13 -17.46
N LEU A 453 16.47 -10.74 -17.06
CA LEU A 453 17.71 -11.34 -17.58
C LEU A 453 17.78 -12.85 -17.26
N GLY A 454 17.46 -13.24 -16.05
CA GLY A 454 17.38 -14.65 -15.67
C GLY A 454 16.37 -15.44 -16.50
N LEU A 455 15.17 -14.86 -16.72
CA LEU A 455 14.14 -15.49 -17.59
C LEU A 455 14.61 -15.58 -19.05
N PHE A 456 15.36 -14.60 -19.52
CA PHE A 456 15.92 -14.63 -20.87
C PHE A 456 16.90 -15.80 -21.04
N VAL A 457 17.76 -16.04 -20.05
CA VAL A 457 18.74 -17.17 -20.06
C VAL A 457 18.04 -18.53 -20.13
N ILE A 458 16.97 -18.72 -19.37
CA ILE A 458 16.22 -19.99 -19.35
C ILE A 458 15.15 -20.10 -20.45
N SER A 459 15.09 -19.12 -21.37
CA SER A 459 14.09 -19.10 -22.44
C SER A 459 14.67 -19.55 -23.78
N ARG A 460 13.80 -20.13 -24.63
CA ARG A 460 14.13 -20.54 -26.00
C ARG A 460 13.34 -19.69 -27.00
N LYS A 461 13.95 -19.38 -28.15
CA LYS A 461 13.18 -18.84 -29.28
C LYS A 461 12.17 -19.90 -29.74
N TYR A 462 11.01 -19.46 -30.25
CA TYR A 462 10.09 -20.35 -30.97
C TYR A 462 10.78 -20.92 -32.19
#